data_0e35a65d50bacc6f101efb58834ba52b
#
_entry.id   0e35a65d50bacc6f101efb58834ba52b
#
_cell.length_a   1.000
_cell.length_b   1.000
_cell.length_c   1.000
_cell.angle_alpha   90.00
_cell.angle_beta   90.00
_cell.angle_gamma   90.00
#
_symmetry.space_group_name_H-M   'P 1'
#
loop_
_entity.id
_entity.type
_entity.pdbx_description
1 polymer ?
#
loop_
_entity_poly.entity_id
_entity_poly.type
_entity_poly.pdbx_seq_one_letter_code
_entity_poly.pdbx_strand_id
1 'polypeptide(L)'
;GVITEGSTTITYAGDGSGTYTNMATMLTITVDADGSGTYTTPDTTFTLDGKGSGTYTNTSSGETITNDGNGSGTHTTRTVTVINNGDGTGSYTSPSLTIINNGDGTAQVNGQKVTDAPKVDKAAKLGKFPAVESLKPVESCGTLITLEDGVLFDFGKSEIRSDAAQTLKSLAGVLNNAKVPTAHIYGHTDSVSDE
;
A
#
# COMPACT_ATOMS: atom_id res chain seq x y z
N GLY A 1 6.06 11.58 8.02
CA GLY A 1 7.13 10.82 8.67
C GLY A 1 7.86 9.90 7.72
N VAL A 2 9.07 9.49 8.11
CA VAL A 2 9.90 8.54 7.35
C VAL A 2 10.48 7.52 8.32
N ILE A 3 10.39 6.24 7.97
CA ILE A 3 11.09 5.14 8.66
C ILE A 3 11.98 4.45 7.62
N THR A 4 13.23 4.17 7.99
CA THR A 4 14.14 3.38 7.17
C THR A 4 14.71 2.26 8.01
N GLU A 5 14.58 1.02 7.54
CA GLU A 5 15.09 -0.18 8.18
C GLU A 5 15.69 -1.10 7.11
N GLY A 6 16.99 -1.26 7.12
CA GLY A 6 17.73 -2.02 6.11
C GLY A 6 17.46 -1.49 4.70
N SER A 7 16.94 -2.34 3.83
CA SER A 7 16.56 -1.99 2.44
C SER A 7 15.16 -1.42 2.30
N THR A 8 14.42 -1.27 3.40
CA THR A 8 13.03 -0.81 3.40
C THR A 8 12.94 0.63 3.86
N THR A 9 12.19 1.44 3.13
CA THR A 9 11.83 2.81 3.50
C THR A 9 10.32 2.98 3.41
N ILE A 10 9.71 3.54 4.46
CA ILE A 10 8.30 3.90 4.52
C ILE A 10 8.19 5.39 4.73
N THR A 11 7.43 6.07 3.90
CA THR A 11 7.08 7.48 4.08
C THR A 11 5.57 7.61 4.22
N TYR A 12 5.11 8.56 5.01
CA TYR A 12 3.69 8.87 5.15
C TYR A 12 3.51 10.35 5.48
N ALA A 13 2.42 10.91 4.94
CA ALA A 13 2.11 12.32 5.06
C ALA A 13 1.16 12.63 6.24
N GLY A 14 0.49 11.61 6.81
CA GLY A 14 -0.47 11.79 7.92
C GLY A 14 -1.92 12.01 7.48
N ASP A 15 -2.16 12.09 6.19
CA ASP A 15 -3.49 12.19 5.56
C ASP A 15 -4.01 10.84 5.02
N GLY A 16 -3.31 9.75 5.32
CA GLY A 16 -3.58 8.41 4.79
C GLY A 16 -2.75 8.08 3.56
N SER A 17 -1.99 9.03 3.02
CA SER A 17 -1.06 8.80 1.93
C SER A 17 0.33 8.37 2.42
N GLY A 18 1.05 7.68 1.56
CA GLY A 18 2.41 7.24 1.87
C GLY A 18 3.03 6.37 0.79
N THR A 19 4.30 6.06 0.98
CA THR A 19 5.04 5.13 0.13
C THR A 19 5.74 4.06 0.95
N TYR A 20 5.79 2.86 0.40
CA TYR A 20 6.64 1.77 0.85
C TYR A 20 7.62 1.43 -0.27
N THR A 21 8.90 1.38 0.02
CA THR A 21 9.93 0.97 -0.93
C THR A 21 10.83 -0.08 -0.28
N ASN A 22 11.04 -1.20 -0.98
CA ASN A 22 12.03 -2.19 -0.61
C ASN A 22 13.04 -2.35 -1.75
N MET A 23 14.25 -1.84 -1.53
CA MET A 23 15.30 -1.83 -2.55
C MET A 23 15.85 -3.22 -2.87
N ALA A 24 15.77 -4.18 -1.92
CA ALA A 24 16.24 -5.54 -2.16
C ALA A 24 15.33 -6.31 -3.12
N THR A 25 14.03 -6.06 -3.07
CA THR A 25 13.03 -6.72 -3.93
C THR A 25 12.56 -5.82 -5.07
N MET A 26 13.02 -4.57 -5.12
CA MET A 26 12.55 -3.53 -6.06
C MET A 26 11.03 -3.32 -6.01
N LEU A 27 10.44 -3.55 -4.82
CA LEU A 27 9.02 -3.32 -4.59
C LEU A 27 8.79 -1.86 -4.20
N THR A 28 7.88 -1.20 -4.88
CA THR A 28 7.37 0.12 -4.49
C THR A 28 5.85 0.09 -4.44
N ILE A 29 5.30 0.59 -3.34
CA ILE A 29 3.85 0.81 -3.17
C ILE A 29 3.67 2.29 -2.86
N THR A 30 2.80 2.96 -3.61
CA THR A 30 2.38 4.33 -3.34
C THR A 30 0.88 4.33 -3.07
N VAL A 31 0.47 5.03 -2.05
CA VAL A 31 -0.95 5.17 -1.68
C VAL A 31 -1.24 6.65 -1.51
N ASP A 32 -2.29 7.15 -2.16
CA ASP A 32 -2.79 8.50 -1.99
C ASP A 32 -3.98 8.52 -1.00
N ALA A 33 -4.27 9.68 -0.42
CA ALA A 33 -5.29 9.83 0.61
C ALA A 33 -6.70 9.42 0.16
N ASP A 34 -6.98 9.46 -1.15
CA ASP A 34 -8.27 9.05 -1.73
C ASP A 34 -8.39 7.53 -1.99
N GLY A 35 -7.34 6.77 -1.68
CA GLY A 35 -7.25 5.34 -1.90
C GLY A 35 -6.79 4.96 -3.32
N SER A 36 -6.39 5.94 -4.14
CA SER A 36 -5.63 5.68 -5.35
C SER A 36 -4.20 5.25 -5.01
N GLY A 37 -3.49 4.71 -5.97
CA GLY A 37 -2.11 4.33 -5.74
C GLY A 37 -1.56 3.36 -6.77
N THR A 38 -0.33 2.95 -6.52
CA THR A 38 0.42 2.02 -7.38
C THR A 38 1.13 0.95 -6.56
N TYR A 39 1.24 -0.23 -7.13
CA TYR A 39 2.11 -1.32 -6.68
C TYR A 39 3.03 -1.67 -7.85
N THR A 40 4.33 -1.64 -7.66
CA THR A 40 5.31 -1.87 -8.72
C THR A 40 6.41 -2.82 -8.25
N THR A 41 6.67 -3.82 -9.05
CA THR A 41 7.84 -4.71 -8.99
C THR A 41 8.56 -4.68 -10.34
N PRO A 42 9.71 -5.34 -10.53
CA PRO A 42 10.37 -5.41 -11.84
C PRO A 42 9.47 -5.90 -12.99
N ASP A 43 8.56 -6.81 -12.70
CA ASP A 43 7.73 -7.45 -13.72
C ASP A 43 6.26 -7.03 -13.68
N THR A 44 5.81 -6.41 -12.59
CA THR A 44 4.38 -6.17 -12.36
C THR A 44 4.14 -4.72 -11.99
N THR A 45 3.14 -4.11 -12.63
CA THR A 45 2.59 -2.82 -12.22
C THR A 45 1.08 -2.98 -12.02
N PHE A 46 0.59 -2.51 -10.88
CA PHE A 46 -0.84 -2.43 -10.58
C PHE A 46 -1.17 -1.01 -10.15
N THR A 47 -2.18 -0.40 -10.76
CA THR A 47 -2.64 0.96 -10.42
C THR A 47 -4.12 0.95 -10.10
N LEU A 48 -4.52 1.75 -9.12
CA LEU A 48 -5.93 2.02 -8.80
C LEU A 48 -6.15 3.53 -8.76
N ASP A 49 -7.32 3.99 -9.24
CA ASP A 49 -7.72 5.39 -9.17
C ASP A 49 -8.51 5.74 -7.90
N GLY A 50 -8.72 4.77 -7.02
CA GLY A 50 -9.54 4.93 -5.81
C GLY A 50 -11.06 5.07 -6.05
N LYS A 51 -11.51 5.04 -7.31
CA LYS A 51 -12.92 5.22 -7.72
C LYS A 51 -13.53 3.99 -8.38
N GLY A 52 -12.72 2.96 -8.56
CA GLY A 52 -13.13 1.67 -9.11
C GLY A 52 -12.50 1.31 -10.44
N SER A 53 -11.65 2.19 -11.01
CA SER A 53 -10.85 1.88 -12.19
C SER A 53 -9.41 1.55 -11.83
N GLY A 54 -8.71 0.93 -12.76
CA GLY A 54 -7.31 0.58 -12.59
C GLY A 54 -6.77 -0.27 -13.71
N THR A 55 -5.46 -0.51 -13.64
CA THR A 55 -4.75 -1.36 -14.59
C THR A 55 -3.81 -2.31 -13.86
N TYR A 56 -3.67 -3.50 -14.39
CA TYR A 56 -2.66 -4.49 -14.02
C TYR A 56 -1.84 -4.83 -15.27
N THR A 57 -0.54 -4.83 -15.16
CA THR A 57 0.36 -5.26 -16.23
C THR A 57 1.43 -6.16 -15.64
N ASN A 58 1.65 -7.30 -16.29
CA ASN A 58 2.77 -8.17 -16.00
C ASN A 58 3.58 -8.37 -17.29
N THR A 59 4.79 -7.81 -17.32
CA THR A 59 5.66 -7.81 -18.49
C THR A 59 6.23 -9.20 -18.79
N SER A 60 6.46 -10.03 -17.77
CA SER A 60 6.98 -11.39 -17.93
C SER A 60 5.96 -12.32 -18.59
N SER A 61 4.69 -12.24 -18.20
CA SER A 61 3.61 -13.01 -18.83
C SER A 61 3.07 -12.35 -20.11
N GLY A 62 3.25 -11.05 -20.27
CA GLY A 62 2.62 -10.24 -21.31
C GLY A 62 1.13 -10.03 -21.05
N GLU A 63 0.71 -10.08 -19.78
CA GLU A 63 -0.68 -9.91 -19.37
C GLU A 63 -0.97 -8.45 -19.02
N THR A 64 -2.09 -7.94 -19.52
CA THR A 64 -2.62 -6.62 -19.17
C THR A 64 -4.11 -6.72 -18.90
N ILE A 65 -4.55 -6.18 -17.77
CA ILE A 65 -5.96 -6.04 -17.40
C ILE A 65 -6.24 -4.57 -17.19
N THR A 66 -7.29 -4.05 -17.79
CA THR A 66 -7.81 -2.71 -17.52
C THR A 66 -9.25 -2.79 -17.03
N ASN A 67 -9.63 -1.89 -16.16
CA ASN A 67 -11.00 -1.72 -15.69
C ASN A 67 -11.29 -0.23 -15.58
N ASP A 68 -12.34 0.25 -16.23
CA ASP A 68 -12.68 1.67 -16.27
C ASP A 68 -13.58 2.13 -15.11
N GLY A 69 -13.92 1.21 -14.19
CA GLY A 69 -14.77 1.50 -13.03
C GLY A 69 -16.27 1.72 -13.34
N ASN A 70 -16.66 1.71 -14.62
CA ASN A 70 -18.03 1.89 -15.09
C ASN A 70 -18.70 0.58 -15.56
N GLY A 71 -17.98 -0.54 -15.48
CA GLY A 71 -18.41 -1.87 -15.92
C GLY A 71 -17.76 -2.33 -17.21
N SER A 72 -16.90 -1.52 -17.83
CA SER A 72 -16.08 -1.92 -18.97
C SER A 72 -14.67 -2.27 -18.56
N GLY A 73 -13.97 -3.01 -19.42
CA GLY A 73 -12.60 -3.41 -19.19
C GLY A 73 -12.06 -4.35 -20.27
N THR A 74 -10.76 -4.56 -20.21
CA THR A 74 -10.08 -5.48 -21.13
C THR A 74 -9.18 -6.44 -20.37
N HIS A 75 -9.00 -7.62 -20.88
CA HIS A 75 -7.98 -8.58 -20.46
C HIS A 75 -7.22 -9.06 -21.68
N THR A 76 -5.96 -8.76 -21.76
CA THR A 76 -5.07 -9.14 -22.86
C THR A 76 -3.92 -9.97 -22.34
N THR A 77 -3.67 -11.07 -23.01
CA THR A 77 -2.45 -11.88 -22.87
C THR A 77 -1.73 -11.94 -24.21
N ARG A 78 -0.63 -12.68 -24.32
CA ARG A 78 0.09 -12.86 -25.60
C ARG A 78 -0.76 -13.46 -26.71
N THR A 79 -1.81 -14.20 -26.38
CA THR A 79 -2.61 -14.99 -27.33
C THR A 79 -4.10 -14.74 -27.24
N VAL A 80 -4.58 -14.08 -26.21
CA VAL A 80 -6.01 -13.88 -25.97
C VAL A 80 -6.27 -12.41 -25.67
N THR A 81 -7.34 -11.88 -26.25
CA THR A 81 -7.90 -10.58 -25.89
C THR A 81 -9.38 -10.74 -25.56
N VAL A 82 -9.78 -10.26 -24.39
CA VAL A 82 -11.18 -10.16 -23.97
C VAL A 82 -11.50 -8.69 -23.79
N ILE A 83 -12.61 -8.25 -24.36
CA ILE A 83 -13.13 -6.89 -24.22
C ILE A 83 -14.54 -6.98 -23.65
N ASN A 84 -14.79 -6.24 -22.58
CA ASN A 84 -16.11 -6.01 -22.02
C ASN A 84 -16.42 -4.51 -22.16
N ASN A 85 -17.47 -4.15 -22.88
CA ASN A 85 -17.84 -2.74 -23.11
C ASN A 85 -18.72 -2.15 -21.98
N GLY A 86 -19.13 -2.96 -21.01
CA GLY A 86 -19.94 -2.52 -19.87
C GLY A 86 -21.44 -2.28 -20.18
N ASP A 87 -21.85 -2.49 -21.44
CA ASP A 87 -23.21 -2.29 -21.94
C ASP A 87 -23.94 -3.60 -22.29
N GLY A 88 -23.32 -4.73 -22.00
CA GLY A 88 -23.82 -6.07 -22.36
C GLY A 88 -23.18 -6.63 -23.62
N THR A 89 -22.36 -5.83 -24.31
CA THR A 89 -21.57 -6.27 -25.45
C THR A 89 -20.14 -6.61 -25.06
N GLY A 90 -19.45 -7.35 -25.89
CA GLY A 90 -18.05 -7.69 -25.66
C GLY A 90 -17.48 -8.60 -26.71
N SER A 91 -16.20 -8.88 -26.63
CA SER A 91 -15.54 -9.80 -27.54
C SER A 91 -14.48 -10.64 -26.85
N TYR A 92 -14.27 -11.81 -27.41
CA TYR A 92 -13.16 -12.70 -27.11
C TYR A 92 -12.41 -13.03 -28.41
N THR A 93 -11.11 -12.91 -28.41
CA THR A 93 -10.27 -13.24 -29.57
C THR A 93 -9.07 -14.06 -29.12
N SER A 94 -8.86 -15.16 -29.81
CA SER A 94 -7.69 -16.03 -29.72
C SER A 94 -7.26 -16.46 -31.13
N PRO A 95 -6.12 -17.14 -31.30
CA PRO A 95 -5.69 -17.62 -32.63
C PRO A 95 -6.71 -18.51 -33.35
N SER A 96 -7.56 -19.23 -32.64
CA SER A 96 -8.52 -20.19 -33.21
C SER A 96 -9.98 -19.84 -33.01
N LEU A 97 -10.29 -18.85 -32.15
CA LEU A 97 -11.66 -18.53 -31.78
C LEU A 97 -11.86 -17.00 -31.66
N THR A 98 -12.84 -16.51 -32.39
CA THR A 98 -13.35 -15.13 -32.24
C THR A 98 -14.82 -15.18 -31.88
N ILE A 99 -15.19 -14.54 -30.78
CA ILE A 99 -16.57 -14.34 -30.34
C ILE A 99 -16.83 -12.84 -30.24
N ILE A 100 -17.93 -12.39 -30.87
CA ILE A 100 -18.44 -11.02 -30.73
C ILE A 100 -19.87 -11.11 -30.20
N ASN A 101 -20.11 -10.60 -29.00
CA ASN A 101 -21.44 -10.54 -28.40
C ASN A 101 -22.05 -9.16 -28.66
N ASN A 102 -23.23 -9.12 -29.30
CA ASN A 102 -23.90 -7.89 -29.69
C ASN A 102 -24.81 -7.32 -28.58
N GLY A 103 -24.97 -7.99 -27.45
CA GLY A 103 -25.80 -7.54 -26.31
C GLY A 103 -27.33 -7.58 -26.57
N ASP A 104 -27.75 -7.98 -27.73
CA ASP A 104 -29.15 -8.07 -28.17
C ASP A 104 -29.71 -9.51 -28.18
N GLY A 105 -28.99 -10.46 -27.60
CA GLY A 105 -29.31 -11.88 -27.65
C GLY A 105 -28.64 -12.61 -28.84
N THR A 106 -27.83 -11.90 -29.62
CA THR A 106 -27.08 -12.50 -30.73
C THR A 106 -25.57 -12.38 -30.53
N ALA A 107 -24.84 -13.32 -31.10
CA ALA A 107 -23.39 -13.27 -31.16
C ALA A 107 -22.88 -13.80 -32.50
N GLN A 108 -21.62 -13.56 -32.78
CA GLN A 108 -20.88 -14.16 -33.87
C GLN A 108 -19.76 -15.06 -33.29
N VAL A 109 -19.65 -16.27 -33.76
CA VAL A 109 -18.58 -17.22 -33.42
C VAL A 109 -17.86 -17.61 -34.70
N ASN A 110 -16.63 -17.17 -34.86
CA ASN A 110 -15.84 -17.29 -36.08
C ASN A 110 -16.61 -16.82 -37.34
N GLY A 111 -17.34 -15.71 -37.20
CA GLY A 111 -18.17 -15.12 -38.27
C GLY A 111 -19.54 -15.76 -38.47
N GLN A 112 -19.86 -16.85 -37.77
CA GLN A 112 -21.17 -17.47 -37.84
C GLN A 112 -22.12 -16.89 -36.78
N LYS A 113 -23.30 -16.46 -37.18
CA LYS A 113 -24.30 -15.89 -36.26
C LYS A 113 -24.90 -17.01 -35.39
N VAL A 114 -24.98 -16.76 -34.11
CA VAL A 114 -25.69 -17.53 -33.08
C VAL A 114 -26.75 -16.68 -32.41
N THR A 115 -27.84 -17.33 -31.99
CA THR A 115 -28.94 -16.72 -31.22
C THR A 115 -28.89 -17.21 -29.78
N ASP A 116 -29.67 -16.57 -28.91
CA ASP A 116 -29.77 -16.90 -27.48
C ASP A 116 -28.44 -16.70 -26.70
N ALA A 117 -27.59 -15.78 -27.20
CA ALA A 117 -26.37 -15.41 -26.53
C ALA A 117 -26.69 -14.50 -25.30
N PRO A 118 -26.26 -14.90 -24.07
CA PRO A 118 -26.47 -14.06 -22.91
C PRO A 118 -25.66 -12.75 -23.03
N LYS A 119 -26.16 -11.67 -22.42
CA LYS A 119 -25.39 -10.42 -22.32
C LYS A 119 -24.12 -10.63 -21.51
N VAL A 120 -23.09 -9.87 -21.83
CA VAL A 120 -21.87 -9.83 -21.04
C VAL A 120 -22.15 -9.03 -19.76
N ASP A 121 -21.86 -9.64 -18.60
CA ASP A 121 -22.00 -8.98 -17.32
C ASP A 121 -21.00 -7.82 -17.19
N LYS A 122 -21.39 -6.78 -16.47
CA LYS A 122 -20.48 -5.65 -16.17
C LYS A 122 -19.28 -6.13 -15.36
N ALA A 123 -18.13 -5.59 -15.70
CA ALA A 123 -16.94 -5.77 -14.84
C ALA A 123 -17.18 -5.13 -13.47
N ALA A 124 -16.82 -5.85 -12.41
CA ALA A 124 -16.92 -5.32 -11.05
C ALA A 124 -15.95 -4.14 -10.87
N LYS A 125 -16.37 -3.16 -10.07
CA LYS A 125 -15.46 -2.06 -9.68
C LYS A 125 -14.29 -2.61 -8.88
N LEU A 126 -13.11 -2.05 -9.13
CA LEU A 126 -11.93 -2.33 -8.32
C LEU A 126 -12.04 -1.62 -6.96
N GLY A 127 -11.33 -2.15 -5.98
CA GLY A 127 -11.24 -1.58 -4.63
C GLY A 127 -10.38 -0.33 -4.57
N LYS A 128 -10.00 0.01 -3.33
CA LYS A 128 -9.07 1.08 -3.01
C LYS A 128 -7.89 0.49 -2.28
N PHE A 129 -6.74 1.13 -2.35
CA PHE A 129 -5.66 0.85 -1.41
C PHE A 129 -6.11 1.24 0.01
N PRO A 130 -5.77 0.44 1.03
CA PRO A 130 -6.04 0.81 2.42
C PRO A 130 -5.24 2.07 2.78
N ALA A 131 -5.85 2.95 3.57
CA ALA A 131 -5.14 4.11 4.10
C ALA A 131 -3.92 3.67 4.93
N VAL A 132 -2.84 4.41 4.83
CA VAL A 132 -1.64 4.21 5.66
C VAL A 132 -1.91 4.86 7.02
N GLU A 133 -2.66 4.16 7.88
CA GLU A 133 -3.12 4.69 9.17
C GLU A 133 -2.04 4.73 10.25
N SER A 134 -0.94 4.06 10.08
CA SER A 134 -0.18 3.58 11.22
C SER A 134 0.95 4.45 11.70
N LEU A 135 1.06 5.69 11.25
CA LEU A 135 1.98 6.56 11.93
C LEU A 135 1.34 7.95 11.97
N LYS A 136 0.53 8.15 13.01
CA LYS A 136 0.21 9.52 13.42
C LYS A 136 1.51 10.31 13.35
N PRO A 137 1.54 11.48 12.67
CA PRO A 137 2.68 12.35 12.76
C PRO A 137 3.04 12.39 14.23
N VAL A 138 4.26 12.05 14.59
CA VAL A 138 4.80 12.53 15.86
C VAL A 138 4.59 14.01 15.72
N GLU A 139 3.67 14.57 16.47
CA GLU A 139 3.45 16.03 16.46
C GLU A 139 4.82 16.62 16.66
N SER A 140 5.37 17.18 15.59
CA SER A 140 6.78 17.52 15.45
C SER A 140 7.15 18.79 16.23
N CYS A 141 6.48 19.02 17.35
CA CYS A 141 6.75 20.05 18.32
C CYS A 141 7.13 19.49 19.69
N GLY A 142 7.63 18.26 19.75
CA GLY A 142 8.20 17.69 20.96
C GLY A 142 9.66 18.11 21.12
N THR A 143 10.05 18.50 22.32
CA THR A 143 11.45 18.63 22.69
C THR A 143 12.01 17.24 22.92
N LEU A 144 13.01 16.82 22.13
CA LEU A 144 13.75 15.59 22.39
C LEU A 144 14.70 15.86 23.57
N ILE A 145 14.53 15.09 24.64
CA ILE A 145 15.43 15.11 25.79
C ILE A 145 16.16 13.77 25.77
N THR A 146 17.45 13.81 25.46
CA THR A 146 18.32 12.64 25.50
C THR A 146 19.03 12.57 26.84
N LEU A 147 18.94 11.45 27.51
CA LEU A 147 19.76 11.13 28.67
C LEU A 147 20.93 10.30 28.18
N GLU A 148 22.16 10.70 28.53
CA GLU A 148 23.37 10.00 28.08
C GLU A 148 23.46 8.60 28.69
N ASP A 149 24.10 7.67 27.98
CA ASP A 149 24.32 6.28 28.40
C ASP A 149 25.05 6.23 29.76
N GLY A 150 24.58 5.31 30.62
CA GLY A 150 25.11 5.15 31.97
C GLY A 150 24.50 6.05 33.04
N VAL A 151 23.60 6.96 32.66
CA VAL A 151 22.90 7.86 33.63
C VAL A 151 21.82 7.12 34.40
N LEU A 152 21.14 6.15 33.80
CA LEU A 152 19.96 5.53 34.38
C LEU A 152 20.21 4.18 35.04
N PHE A 153 21.07 3.36 34.48
CA PHE A 153 21.30 1.98 34.91
C PHE A 153 22.79 1.69 35.02
N ASP A 154 23.18 0.82 35.94
CA ASP A 154 24.49 0.20 35.95
C ASP A 154 24.56 -0.92 34.90
N PHE A 155 25.74 -1.21 34.38
CA PHE A 155 25.94 -2.26 33.39
C PHE A 155 25.34 -3.60 33.84
N GLY A 156 24.53 -4.21 32.98
CA GLY A 156 23.83 -5.47 33.28
C GLY A 156 22.74 -5.39 34.35
N LYS A 157 22.25 -4.21 34.70
CA LYS A 157 21.20 -3.98 35.70
C LYS A 157 19.95 -3.38 35.05
N SER A 158 18.78 -3.75 35.59
CA SER A 158 17.48 -3.16 35.25
C SER A 158 16.97 -2.20 36.32
N GLU A 159 17.69 -2.03 37.42
CA GLU A 159 17.32 -1.14 38.50
C GLU A 159 17.87 0.27 38.26
N ILE A 160 16.97 1.27 38.41
CA ILE A 160 17.37 2.68 38.26
C ILE A 160 18.34 3.06 39.39
N ARG A 161 19.47 3.65 39.05
CA ARG A 161 20.46 4.16 39.99
C ARG A 161 19.82 5.25 40.87
N SER A 162 20.26 5.33 42.11
CA SER A 162 19.72 6.30 43.08
C SER A 162 19.97 7.77 42.66
N ASP A 163 21.13 8.04 42.02
CA ASP A 163 21.46 9.37 41.48
C ASP A 163 20.62 9.69 40.22
N ALA A 164 20.34 8.70 39.38
CA ALA A 164 19.44 8.83 38.24
C ALA A 164 17.98 9.11 38.65
N ALA A 165 17.55 8.53 39.76
CA ALA A 165 16.21 8.78 40.29
C ALA A 165 15.97 10.27 40.62
N GLN A 166 17.02 10.98 41.06
CA GLN A 166 16.92 12.43 41.34
C GLN A 166 16.83 13.24 40.03
N THR A 167 17.60 12.84 39.01
CA THR A 167 17.55 13.46 37.66
C THR A 167 16.17 13.31 37.03
N LEU A 168 15.60 12.09 37.12
CA LEU A 168 14.26 11.81 36.60
C LEU A 168 13.17 12.59 37.34
N LYS A 169 13.29 12.74 38.67
CA LYS A 169 12.38 13.61 39.45
C LYS A 169 12.45 15.05 39.03
N SER A 170 13.64 15.57 38.77
CA SER A 170 13.87 16.95 38.33
C SER A 170 13.23 17.12 36.93
N LEU A 171 13.45 16.19 36.02
CA LEU A 171 12.85 16.19 34.70
C LEU A 171 11.31 16.15 34.78
N ALA A 172 10.75 15.28 35.60
CA ALA A 172 9.30 15.22 35.82
C ALA A 172 8.75 16.53 36.35
N GLY A 173 9.48 17.21 37.24
CA GLY A 173 9.14 18.55 37.74
C GLY A 173 9.12 19.59 36.62
N VAL A 174 10.10 19.59 35.73
CA VAL A 174 10.15 20.49 34.57
C VAL A 174 8.98 20.25 33.63
N LEU A 175 8.71 18.98 33.28
CA LEU A 175 7.61 18.60 32.39
C LEU A 175 6.24 19.00 32.96
N ASN A 176 6.02 18.79 34.26
CA ASN A 176 4.82 19.22 34.95
C ASN A 176 4.63 20.74 35.00
N ASN A 177 5.70 21.48 35.28
CA ASN A 177 5.68 22.94 35.28
C ASN A 177 5.41 23.50 33.88
N ALA A 178 5.96 22.87 32.84
CA ALA A 178 5.72 23.23 31.46
C ALA A 178 4.34 22.76 30.95
N LYS A 179 3.55 22.06 31.79
CA LYS A 179 2.22 21.48 31.43
C LYS A 179 2.27 20.61 30.19
N VAL A 180 3.34 19.82 30.03
CA VAL A 180 3.47 18.87 28.92
C VAL A 180 2.39 17.81 29.05
N PRO A 181 1.45 17.69 28.08
CA PRO A 181 0.31 16.81 28.23
C PRO A 181 0.67 15.34 28.07
N THR A 182 1.74 15.03 27.32
CA THR A 182 2.17 13.67 27.01
C THR A 182 3.67 13.61 26.78
N ALA A 183 4.34 12.58 27.26
CA ALA A 183 5.74 12.28 26.98
C ALA A 183 5.86 10.83 26.48
N HIS A 184 6.67 10.61 25.45
CA HIS A 184 7.05 9.29 24.99
C HIS A 184 8.45 8.97 25.48
N ILE A 185 8.62 7.81 26.11
CA ILE A 185 9.90 7.36 26.64
C ILE A 185 10.38 6.24 25.76
N TYR A 186 11.57 6.39 25.17
CA TYR A 186 12.25 5.37 24.39
C TYR A 186 13.46 4.89 25.19
N GLY A 187 13.49 3.59 25.49
CA GLY A 187 14.64 2.94 26.11
C GLY A 187 15.39 2.10 25.07
N HIS A 188 16.69 2.21 25.05
CA HIS A 188 17.55 1.39 24.22
C HIS A 188 18.44 0.55 25.14
N THR A 189 18.61 -0.72 24.80
CA THR A 189 19.61 -1.61 25.41
C THR A 189 20.79 -1.74 24.48
N ASP A 190 21.98 -2.02 25.02
CA ASP A 190 23.12 -2.41 24.22
C ASP A 190 22.88 -3.78 23.54
N SER A 191 23.66 -4.07 22.52
CA SER A 191 23.59 -5.32 21.77
C SER A 191 24.49 -6.42 22.33
N VAL A 192 24.99 -6.29 23.54
CA VAL A 192 25.85 -7.30 24.17
C VAL A 192 24.96 -8.37 24.78
N SER A 193 24.79 -9.48 24.07
CA SER A 193 24.26 -10.72 24.66
C SER A 193 25.36 -11.42 25.40
N ASP A 194 25.15 -11.79 26.67
CA ASP A 194 25.97 -12.76 27.35
C ASP A 194 25.92 -14.08 26.57
N GLU A 195 27.14 -14.62 26.23
CA GLU A 195 27.31 -15.98 25.73
C GLU A 195 27.05 -17.00 26.84
#